data_90625a792a0dc0964687a14c2a3d6c56
#
_entry.id   90625a792a0dc0964687a14c2a3d6c56
#
_cell.length_a   1.000
_cell.length_b   1.000
_cell.length_c   1.000
_cell.angle_alpha   90.00
_cell.angle_beta   90.00
_cell.angle_gamma   90.00
#
_symmetry.space_group_name_H-M   'P 1'
#
loop_
_entity.id
_entity.type
_entity.pdbx_description
1 polymer ?
#
loop_
_entity_poly.entity_id
_entity_poly.type
_entity_poly.pdbx_seq_one_letter_code
_entity_poly.pdbx_strand_id
1 'polypeptide(L)'
;MVQITVWEHQDFLWPASDRDAALRLPGIVSTKNKELKRALRLSRDPISLRQGSGGLLLRFAGVAGILNLVGYEFEIIPKFSFRQSASWQSGFFHMLSIAEYGHISFERSRHMGRGALSFCDHIALAFLESVESALQKGPICAYRAAVSQGRYLRGRLLLPEQMRMLLTHPGEVVSEHDVFSPDNAFQYLLFWSAAWLARHVRSQVLRRRLERVVSLLPKPEHHYRLPVHAALPAQYSRYRAALEIGNLIAGGASAVLQDQGSSGYGFLFNTERTYEKFLERMLQRIARRHTDWSVTAQRTAALGHP
;
A
#
# COMPACT_ATOMS: atom_id res chain seq x y z
N MET A 1 -0.76 6.38 22.64
CA MET A 1 0.01 5.35 21.92
C MET A 1 1.46 5.79 21.95
N VAL A 2 2.38 4.95 22.47
CA VAL A 2 3.80 5.26 22.58
C VAL A 2 4.49 4.92 21.26
N GLN A 3 5.25 5.88 20.72
CA GLN A 3 6.00 5.67 19.50
C GLN A 3 7.43 5.25 19.81
N ILE A 4 7.91 4.24 19.10
CA ILE A 4 9.24 3.68 19.25
C ILE A 4 9.86 3.52 17.88
N THR A 5 11.03 4.10 17.68
CA THR A 5 11.81 3.93 16.45
C THR A 5 12.86 2.86 16.69
N VAL A 6 12.87 1.83 15.86
CA VAL A 6 13.80 0.70 15.94
C VAL A 6 14.44 0.42 14.58
N TRP A 7 15.69 -0.06 14.59
CA TRP A 7 16.34 -0.53 13.38
C TRP A 7 16.02 -2.00 13.13
N GLU A 8 15.85 -2.34 11.88
CA GLU A 8 15.82 -3.74 11.46
C GLU A 8 17.06 -4.49 12.00
N HIS A 9 16.85 -5.68 12.57
CA HIS A 9 17.87 -6.49 13.26
C HIS A 9 18.41 -5.92 14.58
N GLN A 10 17.89 -4.83 15.11
CA GLN A 10 18.21 -4.33 16.43
C GLN A 10 17.27 -4.94 17.48
N ASP A 11 17.84 -5.31 18.62
CA ASP A 11 17.04 -5.78 19.75
C ASP A 11 16.47 -4.57 20.50
N PHE A 12 15.18 -4.59 20.76
CA PHE A 12 14.44 -3.65 21.58
C PHE A 12 14.06 -4.30 22.90
N LEU A 13 14.49 -3.74 24.02
CA LEU A 13 14.11 -4.22 25.35
C LEU A 13 12.69 -3.74 25.68
N TRP A 14 11.76 -4.69 25.88
CA TRP A 14 10.40 -4.37 26.28
C TRP A 14 10.36 -3.72 27.65
N PRO A 15 9.59 -2.62 27.86
CA PRO A 15 9.53 -1.93 29.14
C PRO A 15 9.06 -2.85 30.28
N ALA A 16 9.84 -2.91 31.36
CA ALA A 16 9.51 -3.73 32.54
C ALA A 16 8.22 -3.26 33.26
N SER A 17 7.84 -1.99 33.04
CA SER A 17 6.60 -1.40 33.57
C SER A 17 5.33 -1.97 32.94
N ASP A 18 5.39 -2.61 31.78
CA ASP A 18 4.25 -3.14 31.04
C ASP A 18 4.25 -4.68 31.02
N ARG A 19 4.13 -5.26 32.23
CA ARG A 19 4.15 -6.73 32.42
C ARG A 19 2.97 -7.44 31.76
N ASP A 20 1.79 -6.83 31.79
CA ASP A 20 0.59 -7.43 31.19
C ASP A 20 0.68 -7.52 29.67
N ALA A 21 1.24 -6.48 29.05
CA ALA A 21 1.56 -6.52 27.62
C ALA A 21 2.63 -7.56 27.30
N ALA A 22 3.70 -7.65 28.11
CA ALA A 22 4.76 -8.62 27.93
C ALA A 22 4.26 -10.08 27.97
N LEU A 23 3.28 -10.40 28.82
CA LEU A 23 2.67 -11.72 28.88
C LEU A 23 1.83 -12.08 27.66
N ARG A 24 1.19 -11.09 27.01
CA ARG A 24 0.36 -11.29 25.81
C ARG A 24 1.18 -11.31 24.52
N LEU A 25 2.37 -10.71 24.53
CA LEU A 25 3.23 -10.56 23.34
C LEU A 25 3.51 -11.88 22.58
N PRO A 26 3.86 -13.01 23.22
CA PRO A 26 4.17 -14.23 22.49
C PRO A 26 3.02 -14.72 21.61
N GLY A 27 1.79 -14.72 22.14
CA GLY A 27 0.60 -15.11 21.39
C GLY A 27 0.30 -14.16 20.22
N ILE A 28 0.38 -12.85 20.47
CA ILE A 28 0.16 -11.82 19.45
C ILE A 28 1.22 -11.91 18.36
N VAL A 29 2.50 -12.03 18.73
CA VAL A 29 3.61 -12.14 17.77
C VAL A 29 3.48 -13.39 16.91
N SER A 30 3.08 -14.54 17.50
CA SER A 30 2.87 -15.78 16.74
C SER A 30 1.78 -15.60 15.67
N THR A 31 0.67 -14.97 16.02
CA THR A 31 -0.43 -14.69 15.10
C THR A 31 0.02 -13.70 14.00
N LYS A 32 0.64 -12.59 14.42
CA LYS A 32 1.14 -11.56 13.49
C LYS A 32 2.20 -12.09 12.53
N ASN A 33 3.10 -12.96 12.99
CA ASN A 33 4.08 -13.58 12.11
C ASN A 33 3.43 -14.38 10.99
N LYS A 34 2.39 -15.17 11.28
CA LYS A 34 1.66 -15.94 10.25
C LYS A 34 1.00 -15.01 9.22
N GLU A 35 0.35 -13.94 9.68
CA GLU A 35 -0.29 -12.95 8.82
C GLU A 35 0.74 -12.22 7.95
N LEU A 36 1.79 -11.69 8.55
CA LEU A 36 2.84 -10.94 7.86
C LEU A 36 3.63 -11.81 6.87
N LYS A 37 3.96 -13.05 7.23
CA LYS A 37 4.61 -13.98 6.30
C LYS A 37 3.77 -14.20 5.06
N ARG A 38 2.47 -14.45 5.21
CA ARG A 38 1.56 -14.64 4.08
C ARG A 38 1.42 -13.39 3.22
N ALA A 39 1.19 -12.23 3.87
CA ALA A 39 0.93 -10.98 3.17
C ALA A 39 2.15 -10.42 2.46
N LEU A 40 3.32 -10.44 3.10
CA LEU A 40 4.58 -9.91 2.57
C LEU A 40 5.43 -10.96 1.85
N ARG A 41 4.96 -12.23 1.80
CA ARG A 41 5.68 -13.37 1.20
C ARG A 41 7.09 -13.53 1.79
N LEU A 42 7.17 -13.52 3.13
CA LEU A 42 8.44 -13.68 3.84
C LEU A 42 8.77 -15.16 4.04
N SER A 43 10.05 -15.50 3.92
CA SER A 43 10.56 -16.85 4.18
C SER A 43 10.71 -17.14 5.68
N ARG A 44 10.97 -16.09 6.47
CA ARG A 44 11.23 -16.17 7.92
C ARG A 44 10.22 -15.34 8.69
N ASP A 45 10.15 -15.58 10.00
CA ASP A 45 9.31 -14.77 10.89
C ASP A 45 9.87 -13.36 11.03
N PRO A 46 9.07 -12.33 10.72
CA PRO A 46 9.54 -10.94 10.77
C PRO A 46 9.71 -10.40 12.18
N ILE A 47 9.10 -11.03 13.18
CA ILE A 47 9.16 -10.61 14.58
C ILE A 47 9.68 -11.77 15.41
N SER A 48 10.75 -11.57 16.15
CA SER A 48 11.28 -12.53 17.09
C SER A 48 11.29 -12.00 18.52
N LEU A 49 10.98 -12.88 19.46
CA LEU A 49 11.02 -12.62 20.90
C LEU A 49 12.10 -13.50 21.53
N ARG A 50 12.90 -12.93 22.41
CA ARG A 50 13.93 -13.63 23.15
C ARG A 50 13.93 -13.14 24.61
N GLN A 51 14.19 -14.06 25.54
CA GLN A 51 14.45 -13.69 26.93
C GLN A 51 15.89 -13.21 27.06
N GLY A 52 16.09 -11.97 27.50
CA GLY A 52 17.41 -11.41 27.80
C GLY A 52 17.61 -11.24 29.31
N SER A 53 18.81 -10.88 29.73
CA SER A 53 19.16 -10.63 31.14
C SER A 53 18.36 -9.50 31.79
N GLY A 54 17.84 -8.56 31.00
CA GLY A 54 17.06 -7.40 31.47
C GLY A 54 15.56 -7.49 31.17
N GLY A 55 15.05 -8.58 30.60
CA GLY A 55 13.64 -8.71 30.23
C GLY A 55 13.44 -9.29 28.82
N LEU A 56 12.25 -9.05 28.27
CA LEU A 56 11.87 -9.54 26.94
C LEU A 56 12.46 -8.65 25.84
N LEU A 57 13.20 -9.26 24.93
CA LEU A 57 13.78 -8.59 23.75
C LEU A 57 12.93 -8.86 22.52
N LEU A 58 12.54 -7.79 21.85
CA LEU A 58 11.81 -7.79 20.59
C LEU A 58 12.75 -7.40 19.45
N ARG A 59 12.71 -8.13 18.34
CA ARG A 59 13.54 -7.87 17.15
C ARG A 59 12.73 -8.01 15.87
N PHE A 60 12.93 -7.09 14.94
CA PHE A 60 12.32 -7.10 13.61
C PHE A 60 13.34 -7.49 12.54
N ALA A 61 12.93 -8.29 11.56
CA ALA A 61 13.78 -8.75 10.47
C ALA A 61 13.01 -8.89 9.16
N GLY A 62 13.60 -8.46 8.05
CA GLY A 62 13.01 -8.56 6.71
C GLY A 62 11.85 -7.61 6.45
N VAL A 63 11.59 -6.64 7.36
CA VAL A 63 10.48 -5.69 7.25
C VAL A 63 10.88 -4.28 7.65
N ALA A 64 10.30 -3.29 6.96
CA ALA A 64 10.39 -1.87 7.31
C ALA A 64 9.04 -1.18 7.16
N GLY A 65 8.83 -0.11 7.92
CA GLY A 65 7.59 0.66 7.94
C GLY A 65 7.06 0.86 9.35
N ILE A 66 5.75 0.83 9.50
CA ILE A 66 5.06 1.06 10.78
C ILE A 66 4.29 -0.19 11.19
N LEU A 67 4.41 -0.58 12.45
CA LEU A 67 3.68 -1.70 13.05
C LEU A 67 3.20 -1.35 14.45
N ASN A 68 1.91 -1.59 14.71
CA ASN A 68 1.36 -1.50 16.05
C ASN A 68 1.34 -2.87 16.74
N LEU A 69 1.92 -2.92 17.92
CA LEU A 69 1.87 -4.08 18.81
C LEU A 69 1.53 -3.61 20.23
N VAL A 70 0.43 -4.09 20.77
CA VAL A 70 0.04 -3.92 22.21
C VAL A 70 0.13 -2.45 22.67
N GLY A 71 -0.44 -1.52 21.88
CA GLY A 71 -0.46 -0.09 22.25
C GLY A 71 0.82 0.70 21.92
N TYR A 72 1.84 0.03 21.40
CA TYR A 72 3.08 0.65 20.91
C TYR A 72 3.09 0.71 19.39
N GLU A 73 3.48 1.87 18.83
CA GLU A 73 3.71 2.06 17.41
C GLU A 73 5.21 1.98 17.14
N PHE A 74 5.63 0.91 16.45
CA PHE A 74 7.00 0.72 16.03
C PHE A 74 7.21 1.29 14.63
N GLU A 75 8.12 2.25 14.50
CA GLU A 75 8.65 2.71 13.23
C GLU A 75 9.94 1.95 12.95
N ILE A 76 9.88 0.99 12.01
CA ILE A 76 10.98 0.06 11.72
C ILE A 76 11.80 0.60 10.56
N ILE A 77 13.04 0.99 10.85
CA ILE A 77 13.99 1.53 9.87
C ILE A 77 14.71 0.37 9.18
N PRO A 78 14.77 0.34 7.84
CA PRO A 78 15.46 -0.73 7.12
C PRO A 78 16.99 -0.68 7.35
N LYS A 79 17.62 -1.85 7.39
CA LYS A 79 19.07 -2.03 7.67
C LYS A 79 20.01 -1.30 6.72
N PHE A 80 19.57 -1.07 5.48
CA PHE A 80 20.37 -0.39 4.46
C PHE A 80 20.22 1.14 4.47
N SER A 81 19.43 1.70 5.40
CA SER A 81 19.34 3.15 5.56
C SER A 81 20.61 3.67 6.22
N PHE A 82 21.20 4.69 5.62
CA PHE A 82 22.39 5.32 6.20
C PHE A 82 22.02 6.02 7.50
N ARG A 83 22.72 5.70 8.60
CA ARG A 83 22.49 6.28 9.93
C ARG A 83 22.60 7.81 9.99
N GLN A 84 23.21 8.43 8.99
CA GLN A 84 23.44 9.88 8.91
C GLN A 84 22.41 10.62 8.05
N SER A 85 21.49 9.94 7.37
CA SER A 85 20.52 10.59 6.51
C SER A 85 19.34 11.10 7.35
N ALA A 86 19.13 12.42 7.34
CA ALA A 86 18.07 13.10 8.08
C ALA A 86 16.63 12.67 7.67
N SER A 87 16.47 11.84 6.65
CA SER A 87 15.19 11.31 6.21
C SER A 87 15.34 9.94 5.54
N TRP A 88 15.48 8.87 6.34
CA TRP A 88 15.46 7.50 5.83
C TRP A 88 14.15 7.20 5.07
N GLN A 89 13.07 7.81 5.49
CA GLN A 89 11.73 7.66 4.92
C GLN A 89 11.71 8.04 3.44
N SER A 90 12.28 9.18 3.09
CA SER A 90 12.38 9.65 1.70
C SER A 90 13.24 8.70 0.86
N GLY A 91 14.39 8.27 1.38
CA GLY A 91 15.28 7.33 0.68
C GLY A 91 14.64 5.97 0.46
N PHE A 92 13.94 5.45 1.47
CA PHE A 92 13.24 4.17 1.37
C PHE A 92 12.07 4.23 0.40
N PHE A 93 11.29 5.31 0.44
CA PHE A 93 10.20 5.52 -0.49
C PHE A 93 10.66 5.63 -1.95
N HIS A 94 11.78 6.32 -2.17
CA HIS A 94 12.45 6.39 -3.47
C HIS A 94 12.86 5.00 -3.98
N MET A 95 13.46 4.20 -3.10
CA MET A 95 13.84 2.84 -3.43
C MET A 95 12.63 1.96 -3.76
N LEU A 96 11.53 2.06 -2.99
CA LEU A 96 10.26 1.39 -3.27
C LEU A 96 9.72 1.76 -4.66
N SER A 97 9.73 3.05 -5.01
CA SER A 97 9.24 3.53 -6.29
C SER A 97 10.05 2.95 -7.46
N ILE A 98 11.37 2.93 -7.35
CA ILE A 98 12.24 2.30 -8.37
C ILE A 98 11.99 0.80 -8.43
N ALA A 99 11.93 0.11 -7.28
CA ALA A 99 11.74 -1.33 -7.20
C ALA A 99 10.42 -1.79 -7.84
N GLU A 100 9.33 -1.08 -7.61
CA GLU A 100 8.01 -1.48 -8.11
C GLU A 100 7.71 -0.92 -9.51
N TYR A 101 8.12 0.31 -9.83
CA TYR A 101 7.74 0.98 -11.08
C TYR A 101 8.91 1.29 -12.01
N GLY A 102 10.15 1.13 -11.57
CA GLY A 102 11.36 1.37 -12.38
C GLY A 102 11.71 2.84 -12.57
N HIS A 103 10.96 3.77 -11.98
CA HIS A 103 11.20 5.21 -12.07
C HIS A 103 10.87 5.90 -10.73
N ILE A 104 11.34 7.15 -10.61
CA ILE A 104 11.06 7.97 -9.44
C ILE A 104 9.81 8.80 -9.77
N SER A 105 8.71 8.50 -9.12
CA SER A 105 7.47 9.27 -9.31
C SER A 105 7.49 10.63 -8.57
N PHE A 106 8.55 10.93 -7.75
CA PHE A 106 8.50 12.01 -6.76
C PHE A 106 9.82 12.78 -6.64
N GLU A 107 10.14 13.65 -7.58
CA GLU A 107 11.30 14.54 -7.45
C GLU A 107 11.08 15.72 -6.49
N ARG A 108 9.82 16.10 -6.22
CA ARG A 108 9.49 17.36 -5.52
C ARG A 108 9.46 17.31 -4.00
N SER A 109 9.40 16.13 -3.38
CA SER A 109 9.33 16.00 -1.91
C SER A 109 10.59 16.47 -1.14
N ARG A 110 11.63 16.94 -1.83
CA ARG A 110 12.89 17.39 -1.22
C ARG A 110 12.79 18.73 -0.46
N HIS A 111 11.68 19.46 -0.57
CA HIS A 111 11.63 20.87 -0.17
C HIS A 111 10.69 21.22 0.98
N MET A 112 10.08 20.26 1.68
CA MET A 112 9.25 20.62 2.84
C MET A 112 10.01 20.50 4.15
N GLY A 113 10.04 21.62 4.82
CA GLY A 113 10.54 22.02 6.11
C GLY A 113 11.09 20.97 7.08
N ARG A 114 12.07 21.39 7.86
CA ARG A 114 12.85 20.68 8.91
C ARG A 114 12.02 20.08 10.07
N GLY A 115 10.74 19.73 9.88
CA GLY A 115 9.94 18.97 10.83
C GLY A 115 10.10 17.47 10.58
N ALA A 116 10.19 16.67 11.63
CA ALA A 116 10.23 15.22 11.55
C ALA A 116 8.90 14.66 11.04
N LEU A 117 8.74 14.57 9.71
CA LEU A 117 7.58 13.94 9.08
C LEU A 117 7.67 12.41 9.29
N SER A 118 6.55 11.80 9.66
CA SER A 118 6.46 10.34 9.72
C SER A 118 6.54 9.72 8.32
N PHE A 119 6.78 8.41 8.24
CA PHE A 119 6.79 7.71 6.96
C PHE A 119 5.45 7.86 6.20
N CYS A 120 4.32 7.79 6.92
CA CYS A 120 3.00 8.04 6.32
C CYS A 120 2.83 9.47 5.81
N ASP A 121 3.39 10.47 6.50
CA ASP A 121 3.32 11.87 6.06
C ASP A 121 4.08 12.08 4.73
N HIS A 122 5.22 11.42 4.53
CA HIS A 122 5.96 11.47 3.27
C HIS A 122 5.16 10.86 2.11
N ILE A 123 4.56 9.70 2.33
CA ILE A 123 3.71 9.05 1.32
C ILE A 123 2.49 9.92 1.00
N ALA A 124 1.86 10.48 2.04
CA ALA A 124 0.69 11.33 1.89
C ALA A 124 0.99 12.61 1.10
N LEU A 125 2.15 13.22 1.32
CA LEU A 125 2.57 14.40 0.58
C LEU A 125 2.73 14.08 -0.91
N ALA A 126 3.44 13.01 -1.23
CA ALA A 126 3.65 12.56 -2.60
C ALA A 126 2.32 12.20 -3.30
N PHE A 127 1.42 11.52 -2.58
CA PHE A 127 0.07 11.20 -3.08
C PHE A 127 -0.74 12.47 -3.36
N LEU A 128 -0.77 13.42 -2.43
CA LEU A 128 -1.50 14.68 -2.58
C LEU A 128 -1.01 15.49 -3.77
N GLU A 129 0.30 15.67 -3.93
CA GLU A 129 0.88 16.40 -5.07
C GLU A 129 0.45 15.78 -6.42
N SER A 130 0.39 14.45 -6.47
CA SER A 130 0.01 13.74 -7.68
C SER A 130 -1.49 13.79 -7.95
N VAL A 131 -2.33 13.57 -6.92
CA VAL A 131 -3.78 13.45 -7.09
C VAL A 131 -4.46 14.82 -7.25
N GLU A 132 -4.03 15.85 -6.51
CA GLU A 132 -4.62 17.18 -6.60
C GLU A 132 -4.44 17.78 -8.00
N SER A 133 -3.25 17.64 -8.58
CA SER A 133 -2.99 18.09 -9.95
C SER A 133 -3.83 17.33 -10.97
N ALA A 134 -4.02 16.03 -10.80
CA ALA A 134 -4.79 15.20 -11.73
C ALA A 134 -6.29 15.48 -11.64
N LEU A 135 -6.84 15.71 -10.44
CA LEU A 135 -8.26 15.97 -10.20
C LEU A 135 -8.79 17.25 -10.86
N GLN A 136 -7.92 18.25 -11.08
CA GLN A 136 -8.31 19.48 -11.78
C GLN A 136 -8.91 19.23 -13.17
N LYS A 137 -8.56 18.10 -13.80
CA LYS A 137 -9.05 17.68 -15.13
C LYS A 137 -10.17 16.63 -15.06
N GLY A 138 -10.82 16.49 -13.93
CA GLY A 138 -11.95 15.58 -13.70
C GLY A 138 -11.53 14.14 -13.31
N PRO A 139 -12.49 13.33 -12.82
CA PRO A 139 -12.24 11.98 -12.31
C PRO A 139 -11.89 10.98 -13.42
N ILE A 140 -11.43 9.80 -13.02
CA ILE A 140 -11.27 8.66 -13.93
C ILE A 140 -12.63 8.04 -14.16
N CYS A 141 -13.10 8.02 -15.41
CA CYS A 141 -14.32 7.33 -15.81
C CYS A 141 -13.99 6.13 -16.70
N ALA A 142 -14.78 5.07 -16.57
CA ALA A 142 -14.67 3.88 -17.39
C ALA A 142 -16.07 3.36 -17.75
N TYR A 143 -16.18 2.65 -18.86
CA TYR A 143 -17.41 1.94 -19.19
C TYR A 143 -17.54 0.73 -18.28
N ARG A 144 -18.75 0.55 -17.75
CA ARG A 144 -19.14 -0.67 -17.04
C ARG A 144 -20.52 -1.10 -17.45
N ALA A 145 -20.74 -2.41 -17.50
CA ALA A 145 -22.06 -2.95 -17.68
C ALA A 145 -22.95 -2.61 -16.48
N ALA A 146 -24.11 -2.05 -16.75
CA ALA A 146 -25.15 -1.76 -15.75
C ALA A 146 -26.45 -2.39 -16.16
N VAL A 147 -27.10 -3.06 -15.21
CA VAL A 147 -28.44 -3.61 -15.43
C VAL A 147 -29.46 -2.54 -15.04
N SER A 148 -30.36 -2.25 -15.93
CA SER A 148 -31.46 -1.31 -15.68
C SER A 148 -32.81 -1.97 -15.96
N GLN A 149 -33.79 -1.58 -15.17
CA GLN A 149 -35.17 -1.92 -15.31
C GLN A 149 -35.94 -0.65 -15.68
N GLY A 150 -36.80 -0.73 -16.70
CA GLY A 150 -37.56 0.43 -17.13
C GLY A 150 -38.43 0.11 -18.34
N ARG A 151 -39.12 1.12 -18.85
CA ARG A 151 -40.06 0.95 -19.99
C ARG A 151 -39.39 0.87 -21.37
N TYR A 152 -38.09 1.10 -21.43
CA TYR A 152 -37.34 1.15 -22.70
C TYR A 152 -36.17 0.19 -22.65
N LEU A 153 -35.97 -0.55 -23.75
CA LEU A 153 -34.79 -1.38 -23.94
C LEU A 153 -33.58 -0.48 -24.13
N ARG A 154 -32.54 -0.67 -23.28
CA ARG A 154 -31.23 -0.02 -23.40
C ARG A 154 -30.17 -1.11 -23.53
N GLY A 155 -29.50 -1.19 -24.67
CA GLY A 155 -28.47 -2.20 -24.90
C GLY A 155 -29.07 -3.61 -25.09
N ARG A 156 -28.59 -4.60 -24.31
CA ARG A 156 -28.95 -6.01 -24.46
C ARG A 156 -30.05 -6.43 -23.49
N LEU A 157 -31.11 -7.09 -24.00
CA LEU A 157 -32.13 -7.67 -23.17
C LEU A 157 -31.57 -8.85 -22.36
N LEU A 158 -31.85 -8.88 -21.06
CA LEU A 158 -31.52 -9.99 -20.18
C LEU A 158 -32.74 -10.95 -20.08
N LEU A 159 -32.77 -11.93 -20.99
CA LEU A 159 -33.93 -12.84 -21.10
C LEU A 159 -34.28 -13.60 -19.81
N PRO A 160 -33.33 -14.17 -19.04
CA PRO A 160 -33.65 -14.88 -17.81
C PRO A 160 -34.32 -13.97 -16.75
N GLU A 161 -33.79 -12.75 -16.60
CA GLU A 161 -34.31 -11.74 -15.68
C GLU A 161 -35.64 -11.20 -16.16
N GLN A 162 -35.78 -10.96 -17.46
CA GLN A 162 -37.03 -10.53 -18.10
C GLN A 162 -38.17 -11.52 -17.90
N MET A 163 -37.92 -12.81 -18.07
CA MET A 163 -38.94 -13.84 -17.87
C MET A 163 -39.46 -13.90 -16.43
N ARG A 164 -38.57 -13.70 -15.45
CA ARG A 164 -38.96 -13.60 -14.03
C ARG A 164 -39.81 -12.37 -13.77
N MET A 165 -39.51 -11.30 -14.46
CA MET A 165 -40.13 -10.00 -14.26
C MET A 165 -41.50 -9.85 -14.93
N LEU A 166 -41.71 -10.53 -16.02
CA LEU A 166 -43.00 -10.52 -16.74
C LEU A 166 -44.21 -10.90 -15.85
N LEU A 167 -43.97 -11.73 -14.81
CA LEU A 167 -45.00 -12.15 -13.87
C LEU A 167 -45.38 -11.06 -12.85
N THR A 168 -44.46 -10.15 -12.55
CA THR A 168 -44.63 -9.14 -11.49
C THR A 168 -44.82 -7.73 -12.04
N HIS A 169 -44.15 -7.39 -13.14
CA HIS A 169 -44.15 -6.07 -13.75
C HIS A 169 -44.24 -6.16 -15.27
N PRO A 170 -45.43 -6.54 -15.79
CA PRO A 170 -45.66 -6.60 -17.21
C PRO A 170 -45.60 -5.19 -17.83
N GLY A 171 -44.68 -4.94 -18.72
CA GLY A 171 -44.47 -3.64 -19.36
C GLY A 171 -43.16 -2.97 -19.00
N GLU A 172 -42.33 -3.60 -18.14
CA GLU A 172 -40.95 -3.19 -17.89
C GLU A 172 -39.97 -4.17 -18.54
N VAL A 173 -38.83 -3.64 -18.97
CA VAL A 173 -37.77 -4.37 -19.66
C VAL A 173 -36.54 -4.37 -18.81
N VAL A 174 -35.93 -5.54 -18.61
CA VAL A 174 -34.62 -5.67 -17.93
C VAL A 174 -33.54 -5.75 -18.99
N SER A 175 -32.64 -4.78 -18.97
CA SER A 175 -31.62 -4.68 -19.99
C SER A 175 -30.23 -4.31 -19.39
N GLU A 176 -29.19 -4.80 -20.04
CA GLU A 176 -27.79 -4.49 -19.73
C GLU A 176 -27.25 -3.52 -20.78
N HIS A 177 -26.64 -2.45 -20.32
CA HIS A 177 -26.01 -1.46 -21.18
C HIS A 177 -24.74 -0.92 -20.54
N ASP A 178 -23.85 -0.38 -21.36
CA ASP A 178 -22.62 0.24 -20.86
C ASP A 178 -22.90 1.66 -20.38
N VAL A 179 -22.49 1.94 -19.13
CA VAL A 179 -22.54 3.29 -18.52
C VAL A 179 -21.12 3.79 -18.33
N PHE A 180 -20.86 5.00 -18.83
CA PHE A 180 -19.62 5.70 -18.56
C PHE A 180 -19.68 6.33 -17.16
N SER A 181 -18.95 5.74 -16.21
CA SER A 181 -19.10 6.03 -14.78
C SER A 181 -17.73 6.21 -14.10
N PRO A 182 -17.64 7.08 -13.09
CA PRO A 182 -16.48 7.15 -12.22
C PRO A 182 -16.40 5.98 -11.23
N ASP A 183 -17.44 5.16 -11.12
CA ASP A 183 -17.44 3.97 -10.27
C ASP A 183 -16.66 2.83 -10.93
N ASN A 184 -15.34 2.82 -10.72
CA ASN A 184 -14.39 1.85 -11.26
C ASN A 184 -13.23 1.60 -10.30
N ALA A 185 -12.44 0.55 -10.55
CA ALA A 185 -11.35 0.12 -9.68
C ALA A 185 -10.27 1.19 -9.45
N PHE A 186 -9.95 2.00 -10.46
CA PHE A 186 -8.95 3.06 -10.32
C PHE A 186 -9.43 4.18 -9.40
N GLN A 187 -10.67 4.61 -9.58
CA GLN A 187 -11.29 5.65 -8.76
C GLN A 187 -11.46 5.17 -7.31
N TYR A 188 -11.85 3.89 -7.15
CA TYR A 188 -11.91 3.25 -5.84
C TYR A 188 -10.55 3.23 -5.15
N LEU A 189 -9.47 2.88 -5.85
CA LEU A 189 -8.11 2.89 -5.30
C LEU A 189 -7.70 4.28 -4.82
N LEU A 190 -7.96 5.34 -5.61
CA LEU A 190 -7.66 6.73 -5.21
C LEU A 190 -8.44 7.14 -3.96
N PHE A 191 -9.75 6.87 -3.94
CA PHE A 191 -10.61 7.17 -2.80
C PHE A 191 -10.15 6.44 -1.53
N TRP A 192 -9.94 5.12 -1.66
CA TRP A 192 -9.49 4.28 -0.56
C TRP A 192 -8.13 4.73 -0.02
N SER A 193 -7.17 5.02 -0.89
CA SER A 193 -5.83 5.49 -0.50
C SER A 193 -5.87 6.83 0.22
N ALA A 194 -6.66 7.79 -0.28
CA ALA A 194 -6.83 9.08 0.38
C ALA A 194 -7.46 8.92 1.78
N ALA A 195 -8.53 8.12 1.89
CA ALA A 195 -9.21 7.85 3.15
C ALA A 195 -8.32 7.09 4.15
N TRP A 196 -7.53 6.13 3.65
CA TRP A 196 -6.57 5.40 4.46
C TRP A 196 -5.49 6.34 5.00
N LEU A 197 -4.85 7.13 4.14
CA LEU A 197 -3.81 8.09 4.55
C LEU A 197 -4.35 9.12 5.55
N ALA A 198 -5.57 9.65 5.35
CA ALA A 198 -6.18 10.61 6.26
C ALA A 198 -6.26 10.11 7.72
N ARG A 199 -6.42 8.79 7.91
CA ARG A 199 -6.46 8.15 9.24
C ARG A 199 -5.06 7.93 9.85
N HIS A 200 -4.01 7.86 9.02
CA HIS A 200 -2.68 7.40 9.45
C HIS A 200 -1.62 8.50 9.45
N VAL A 201 -1.86 9.64 8.80
CA VAL A 201 -0.95 10.80 8.85
C VAL A 201 -0.99 11.46 10.23
N ARG A 202 0.17 11.96 10.64
CA ARG A 202 0.31 12.74 11.90
C ARG A 202 0.08 14.21 11.68
N SER A 203 0.53 14.74 10.54
CA SER A 203 0.37 16.14 10.20
C SER A 203 -1.10 16.50 10.01
N GLN A 204 -1.63 17.38 10.87
CA GLN A 204 -2.99 17.89 10.76
C GLN A 204 -3.25 18.62 9.44
N VAL A 205 -2.23 19.27 8.90
CA VAL A 205 -2.32 19.95 7.60
C VAL A 205 -2.53 18.94 6.47
N LEU A 206 -1.75 17.86 6.45
CA LEU A 206 -1.91 16.79 5.45
C LEU A 206 -3.24 16.06 5.60
N ARG A 207 -3.68 15.82 6.84
CA ARG A 207 -4.99 15.21 7.11
C ARG A 207 -6.13 16.02 6.49
N ARG A 208 -6.19 17.33 6.73
CA ARG A 208 -7.22 18.21 6.14
C ARG A 208 -7.19 18.22 4.62
N ARG A 209 -5.99 18.22 4.01
CA ARG A 209 -5.86 18.13 2.55
C ARG A 209 -6.38 16.80 2.01
N LEU A 210 -6.06 15.68 2.67
CA LEU A 210 -6.56 14.35 2.31
C LEU A 210 -8.08 14.24 2.45
N GLU A 211 -8.66 14.75 3.54
CA GLU A 211 -10.11 14.80 3.74
C GLU A 211 -10.80 15.63 2.64
N ARG A 212 -10.18 16.75 2.22
CA ARG A 212 -10.66 17.51 1.07
C ARG A 212 -10.60 16.69 -0.22
N VAL A 213 -9.51 15.94 -0.47
CA VAL A 213 -9.41 15.05 -1.64
C VAL A 213 -10.50 13.99 -1.59
N VAL A 214 -10.73 13.35 -0.43
CA VAL A 214 -11.81 12.37 -0.24
C VAL A 214 -13.18 12.95 -0.58
N SER A 215 -13.44 14.22 -0.20
CA SER A 215 -14.72 14.88 -0.51
C SER A 215 -14.89 15.27 -1.98
N LEU A 216 -13.79 15.48 -2.71
CA LEU A 216 -13.79 15.81 -4.14
C LEU A 216 -13.85 14.56 -5.03
N LEU A 217 -13.40 13.40 -4.55
CA LEU A 217 -13.46 12.16 -5.29
C LEU A 217 -14.89 11.61 -5.29
N PRO A 218 -15.41 11.12 -6.44
CA PRO A 218 -16.66 10.40 -6.48
C PRO A 218 -16.67 9.24 -5.49
N LYS A 219 -17.71 9.20 -4.66
CA LYS A 219 -17.87 8.11 -3.69
C LYS A 219 -18.14 6.80 -4.46
N PRO A 220 -17.35 5.74 -4.22
CA PRO A 220 -17.56 4.48 -4.91
C PRO A 220 -18.86 3.81 -4.43
N GLU A 221 -19.62 3.28 -5.38
CA GLU A 221 -20.83 2.50 -5.13
C GLU A 221 -20.51 1.03 -4.88
N HIS A 222 -19.40 0.56 -5.48
CA HIS A 222 -18.94 -0.82 -5.40
C HIS A 222 -17.56 -0.92 -4.75
N HIS A 223 -17.31 -2.08 -4.13
CA HIS A 223 -15.99 -2.45 -3.63
C HIS A 223 -15.19 -3.19 -4.69
N TYR A 224 -13.99 -2.73 -4.95
CA TYR A 224 -13.08 -3.33 -5.91
C TYR A 224 -11.91 -3.99 -5.19
N ARG A 225 -11.38 -5.06 -5.80
CA ARG A 225 -10.19 -5.74 -5.26
C ARG A 225 -8.96 -4.85 -5.43
N LEU A 226 -8.19 -4.70 -4.36
CA LEU A 226 -6.92 -3.96 -4.34
C LEU A 226 -5.74 -4.93 -4.13
N PRO A 227 -4.55 -4.60 -4.64
CA PRO A 227 -4.21 -3.48 -5.53
C PRO A 227 -4.75 -3.64 -6.96
N VAL A 228 -4.79 -2.55 -7.73
CA VAL A 228 -5.29 -2.53 -9.12
C VAL A 228 -4.13 -2.71 -10.09
N HIS A 229 -4.11 -3.80 -10.84
CA HIS A 229 -3.06 -4.12 -11.83
C HIS A 229 -3.49 -3.92 -13.29
N ALA A 230 -4.71 -3.43 -13.52
CA ALA A 230 -5.19 -3.14 -14.86
C ALA A 230 -4.41 -2.00 -15.53
N ALA A 231 -4.30 -2.04 -16.86
CA ALA A 231 -3.67 -0.98 -17.63
C ALA A 231 -4.52 0.30 -17.56
N LEU A 232 -3.88 1.41 -17.18
CA LEU A 232 -4.54 2.71 -17.15
C LEU A 232 -4.70 3.23 -18.58
N PRO A 233 -5.92 3.63 -19.01
CA PRO A 233 -6.11 4.25 -20.32
C PRO A 233 -5.26 5.51 -20.49
N ALA A 234 -4.71 5.72 -21.69
CA ALA A 234 -3.72 6.77 -21.97
C ALA A 234 -4.21 8.19 -21.61
N GLN A 235 -5.51 8.45 -21.80
CA GLN A 235 -6.17 9.72 -21.47
C GLN A 235 -6.10 10.08 -19.96
N TYR A 236 -5.90 9.09 -19.09
CA TYR A 236 -5.78 9.26 -17.65
C TYR A 236 -4.33 9.11 -17.13
N SER A 237 -3.34 9.16 -18.02
CA SER A 237 -1.91 9.04 -17.66
C SER A 237 -1.47 9.99 -16.54
N ARG A 238 -2.13 11.14 -16.39
CA ARG A 238 -1.94 12.10 -15.30
C ARG A 238 -2.15 11.52 -13.90
N TYR A 239 -2.95 10.45 -13.78
CA TYR A 239 -3.20 9.77 -12.50
C TYR A 239 -2.18 8.67 -12.21
N ARG A 240 -1.28 8.35 -13.13
CA ARG A 240 -0.35 7.22 -13.00
C ARG A 240 0.40 7.26 -11.67
N ALA A 241 1.03 8.37 -11.33
CA ALA A 241 1.79 8.52 -10.10
C ALA A 241 0.92 8.31 -8.85
N ALA A 242 -0.28 8.90 -8.80
CA ALA A 242 -1.20 8.71 -7.69
C ALA A 242 -1.67 7.26 -7.53
N LEU A 243 -1.95 6.56 -8.65
CA LEU A 243 -2.34 5.16 -8.65
C LEU A 243 -1.18 4.23 -8.26
N GLU A 244 0.04 4.53 -8.67
CA GLU A 244 1.24 3.81 -8.26
C GLU A 244 1.44 3.89 -6.74
N ILE A 245 1.29 5.08 -6.15
CA ILE A 245 1.34 5.25 -4.70
C ILE A 245 0.18 4.52 -4.03
N GLY A 246 -1.04 4.66 -4.58
CA GLY A 246 -2.21 3.94 -4.08
C GLY A 246 -1.98 2.42 -4.05
N ASN A 247 -1.40 1.85 -5.09
CA ASN A 247 -1.04 0.44 -5.14
C ASN A 247 0.05 0.06 -4.14
N LEU A 248 1.05 0.93 -3.90
CA LEU A 248 2.04 0.72 -2.83
C LEU A 248 1.37 0.67 -1.45
N ILE A 249 0.45 1.61 -1.20
CA ILE A 249 -0.30 1.63 0.06
C ILE A 249 -1.14 0.36 0.19
N ALA A 250 -1.89 -0.02 -0.83
CA ALA A 250 -2.73 -1.21 -0.82
C ALA A 250 -1.91 -2.51 -0.62
N GLY A 251 -0.72 -2.60 -1.24
CA GLY A 251 0.21 -3.72 -1.08
C GLY A 251 0.83 -3.80 0.31
N GLY A 252 1.22 -2.67 0.90
CA GLY A 252 1.77 -2.60 2.26
C GLY A 252 0.70 -2.69 3.35
N ALA A 253 -0.45 -2.03 3.16
CA ALA A 253 -1.55 -2.05 4.12
C ALA A 253 -2.29 -3.40 4.17
N SER A 254 -2.32 -4.17 3.08
CA SER A 254 -2.99 -5.48 3.03
C SER A 254 -2.38 -6.51 3.99
N ALA A 255 -1.14 -6.27 4.43
CA ALA A 255 -0.48 -7.12 5.42
C ALA A 255 -1.12 -7.07 6.82
N VAL A 256 -1.98 -6.09 7.13
CA VAL A 256 -2.43 -5.82 8.49
C VAL A 256 -3.94 -5.60 8.65
N LEU A 257 -4.70 -5.62 7.55
CA LEU A 257 -6.13 -5.26 7.55
C LEU A 257 -7.09 -6.32 8.14
N GLN A 258 -6.61 -7.46 8.65
CA GLN A 258 -7.49 -8.56 9.08
C GLN A 258 -7.68 -8.69 10.59
N ASP A 259 -7.26 -7.73 11.40
CA ASP A 259 -7.46 -7.83 12.85
C ASP A 259 -8.85 -7.30 13.27
N GLN A 260 -9.82 -8.21 13.31
CA GLN A 260 -11.11 -7.96 13.94
C GLN A 260 -10.91 -7.96 15.47
N GLY A 261 -10.65 -6.78 16.05
CA GLY A 261 -10.77 -6.61 17.50
C GLY A 261 -9.60 -5.95 18.25
N SER A 262 -8.43 -5.78 17.68
CA SER A 262 -7.38 -4.95 18.29
C SER A 262 -7.10 -3.72 17.42
N SER A 263 -7.03 -2.55 18.05
CA SER A 263 -6.76 -1.25 17.39
C SER A 263 -5.32 -1.13 16.85
N GLY A 264 -4.84 -2.16 16.17
CA GLY A 264 -3.49 -2.22 15.63
C GLY A 264 -3.48 -2.19 14.10
N TYR A 265 -2.96 -1.13 13.49
CA TYR A 265 -2.65 -1.11 12.08
C TYR A 265 -1.14 -1.31 11.86
N GLY A 266 -0.76 -1.80 10.71
CA GLY A 266 0.63 -1.84 10.30
C GLY A 266 0.72 -1.52 8.81
N PHE A 267 1.81 -0.88 8.45
CA PHE A 267 2.14 -0.54 7.09
C PHE A 267 3.59 -0.96 6.87
N LEU A 268 3.76 -2.21 6.45
CA LEU A 268 5.05 -2.87 6.35
C LEU A 268 5.36 -3.27 4.92
N PHE A 269 6.64 -3.24 4.59
CA PHE A 269 7.21 -3.70 3.33
C PHE A 269 8.25 -4.79 3.59
N ASN A 270 8.33 -5.75 2.66
CA ASN A 270 9.42 -6.72 2.64
C ASN A 270 10.71 -6.03 2.16
N THR A 271 11.66 -5.82 3.06
CA THR A 271 12.92 -5.10 2.79
C THR A 271 13.84 -5.87 1.86
N GLU A 272 13.92 -7.20 2.01
CA GLU A 272 14.79 -8.05 1.19
C GLU A 272 14.33 -8.01 -0.27
N ARG A 273 13.05 -8.30 -0.52
CA ARG A 273 12.48 -8.26 -1.86
C ARG A 273 12.56 -6.87 -2.50
N THR A 274 12.31 -5.83 -1.72
CA THR A 274 12.39 -4.45 -2.21
C THR A 274 13.81 -4.10 -2.63
N TYR A 275 14.80 -4.47 -1.82
CA TYR A 275 16.20 -4.22 -2.13
C TYR A 275 16.69 -5.02 -3.35
N GLU A 276 16.32 -6.30 -3.45
CA GLU A 276 16.64 -7.14 -4.61
C GLU A 276 16.07 -6.56 -5.90
N LYS A 277 14.78 -6.20 -5.92
CA LYS A 277 14.15 -5.57 -7.08
C LYS A 277 14.78 -4.22 -7.44
N PHE A 278 15.13 -3.42 -6.42
CA PHE A 278 15.81 -2.16 -6.63
C PHE A 278 17.17 -2.37 -7.32
N LEU A 279 17.98 -3.28 -6.81
CA LEU A 279 19.28 -3.61 -7.41
C LEU A 279 19.12 -4.13 -8.83
N GLU A 280 18.19 -5.07 -9.06
CA GLU A 280 17.90 -5.59 -10.38
C GLU A 280 17.56 -4.46 -11.36
N ARG A 281 16.65 -3.55 -10.99
CA ARG A 281 16.24 -2.40 -11.82
C ARG A 281 17.42 -1.45 -12.10
N MET A 282 18.23 -1.18 -11.08
CA MET A 282 19.40 -0.32 -11.23
C MET A 282 20.45 -0.95 -12.16
N LEU A 283 20.74 -2.23 -12.00
CA LEU A 283 21.67 -2.96 -12.84
C LEU A 283 21.16 -3.06 -14.29
N GLN A 284 19.88 -3.36 -14.50
CA GLN A 284 19.25 -3.33 -15.83
C GLN A 284 19.37 -1.95 -16.49
N ARG A 285 19.21 -0.88 -15.72
CA ARG A 285 19.36 0.50 -16.22
C ARG A 285 20.80 0.81 -16.64
N ILE A 286 21.77 0.30 -15.90
CA ILE A 286 23.20 0.42 -16.25
C ILE A 286 23.51 -0.43 -17.49
N ALA A 287 23.07 -1.69 -17.50
CA ALA A 287 23.31 -2.61 -18.62
C ALA A 287 22.76 -2.10 -19.98
N ARG A 288 21.63 -1.37 -19.97
CA ARG A 288 21.08 -0.74 -21.20
C ARG A 288 22.04 0.28 -21.84
N ARG A 289 23.05 0.76 -21.11
CA ARG A 289 24.07 1.69 -21.62
C ARG A 289 25.29 0.96 -22.19
N HIS A 290 25.34 -0.37 -22.03
CA HIS A 290 26.44 -1.23 -22.46
C HIS A 290 25.88 -2.38 -23.28
N THR A 291 26.24 -2.46 -24.57
CA THR A 291 25.69 -3.44 -25.53
C THR A 291 25.98 -4.89 -25.15
N ASP A 292 27.07 -5.12 -24.41
CA ASP A 292 27.56 -6.46 -24.10
C ASP A 292 27.12 -6.98 -22.72
N TRP A 293 26.30 -6.19 -22.00
CA TRP A 293 25.87 -6.54 -20.63
C TRP A 293 24.44 -7.05 -20.64
N SER A 294 24.23 -8.22 -20.02
CA SER A 294 22.90 -8.73 -19.70
C SER A 294 22.77 -8.93 -18.19
N VAL A 295 21.63 -8.53 -17.62
CA VAL A 295 21.32 -8.72 -16.19
C VAL A 295 20.24 -9.76 -16.09
N THR A 296 20.55 -10.88 -15.41
CA THR A 296 19.60 -11.95 -15.11
C THR A 296 19.41 -12.01 -13.60
N ALA A 297 18.18 -11.83 -13.15
CA ALA A 297 17.86 -11.92 -11.73
C ALA A 297 17.73 -13.37 -11.27
N GLN A 298 18.18 -13.64 -10.05
CA GLN A 298 17.97 -14.90 -9.29
C GLN A 298 18.27 -16.18 -10.06
N ARG A 299 19.41 -16.28 -10.71
CA ARG A 299 19.85 -17.52 -11.32
C ARG A 299 20.38 -18.46 -10.24
N THR A 300 19.69 -19.56 -9.99
CA THR A 300 20.22 -20.64 -9.15
C THR A 300 21.28 -21.36 -9.96
N ALA A 301 22.55 -21.14 -9.66
CA ALA A 301 23.63 -21.96 -10.18
C ALA A 301 23.91 -23.07 -9.14
N ALA A 302 23.86 -24.32 -9.55
CA ALA A 302 24.44 -25.38 -8.75
C ALA A 302 25.95 -25.12 -8.69
N LEU A 303 26.49 -24.83 -7.51
CA LEU A 303 27.92 -24.84 -7.27
C LEU A 303 28.35 -26.29 -7.46
N GLY A 304 28.94 -26.60 -8.62
CA GLY A 304 29.57 -27.88 -8.85
C GLY A 304 30.61 -28.12 -7.76
N HIS A 305 30.53 -29.26 -7.07
CA HIS A 305 31.61 -29.71 -6.27
C HIS A 305 32.85 -29.91 -7.17
N PRO A 306 34.06 -29.51 -6.71
CA PRO A 306 35.29 -29.76 -7.43
C PRO A 306 35.56 -31.25 -7.63
#